data_cd58f020ff71928dd1325bebcd45091b
#
_entry.id   cd58f020ff71928dd1325bebcd45091b
#
_cell.length_a   1.000
_cell.length_b   1.000
_cell.length_c   1.000
_cell.angle_alpha   90.00
_cell.angle_beta   90.00
_cell.angle_gamma   90.00
#
_symmetry.space_group_name_H-M   'P 1'
#
loop_
_entity.id
_entity.type
_entity.pdbx_description
1 polymer ?
#
loop_
_entity_poly.entity_id
_entity_poly.type
_entity_poly.pdbx_seq_one_letter_code
_entity_poly.pdbx_strand_id
1 'polypeptide(L)'
;MRHKTGVHYTTKDNGATWTKIGDIAFSYDTKGNLLSQKETNAVSGGIDLTEYTYDAQGHNTSSKWTINDTPYSYNEYFYDDPILKDLCMGGLSYSYDEATKKWINPKEKNRLSFTRNSQNNITEVNKKDIVYDGTIDIDKLYNTYDKSGTKLTNMVTTSYSSSNGETRYDKKAFDLVWYKTNGQVYDLNKVCCLSLELEEDNDNLLKSGNIYILTPDGTGVSNIYTLKNTYDGKGGYVRETESHFKVLERTKKTVSDDGTEHYINESYEDYNSDGTYSSNEIIEKRETVIKTINGKRLQDWFMSYNYNEDGTEKSRYKLTSTHDEHGNNTIYEAFWSFDQGKTWVIARQGERYTYEYDEATGEMLSALTERYNTETQQYEKRSKYVYSQIEDVATAIDQPSADNGEAPTAVYNLQGVYMGATTDQLPTGIYLVKQGGTTHKVLKR
;
A
#
# COMPACT_ATOMS: atom_id res chain seq x y z
N MET A 1 -11.72 -6.42 18.45
CA MET A 1 -11.06 -5.87 19.67
C MET A 1 -10.02 -4.86 19.24
N ARG A 2 -9.75 -3.80 20.02
CA ARG A 2 -8.79 -2.74 19.71
C ARG A 2 -8.00 -2.38 20.95
N HIS A 3 -6.71 -2.10 20.82
CA HIS A 3 -5.90 -1.63 21.95
C HIS A 3 -6.36 -0.27 22.43
N LYS A 4 -6.55 -0.10 23.74
CA LYS A 4 -6.81 1.20 24.38
C LYS A 4 -5.55 1.93 24.79
N THR A 5 -4.57 1.18 25.27
CA THR A 5 -3.33 1.72 25.80
C THR A 5 -2.13 0.91 25.34
N GLY A 6 -0.97 1.54 25.39
CA GLY A 6 0.32 0.90 25.18
C GLY A 6 1.40 1.64 25.96
N VAL A 7 2.55 1.01 26.11
CA VAL A 7 3.74 1.60 26.72
C VAL A 7 4.92 1.36 25.80
N HIS A 8 5.66 2.43 25.54
CA HIS A 8 6.89 2.41 24.75
C HIS A 8 8.11 2.38 25.69
N TYR A 9 9.00 1.43 25.46
CA TYR A 9 10.25 1.26 26.19
C TYR A 9 11.44 1.30 25.24
N THR A 10 12.59 1.72 25.75
CA THR A 10 13.90 1.58 25.08
C THR A 10 14.92 0.94 26.01
N THR A 11 16.01 0.41 25.44
CA THR A 11 17.12 -0.16 26.18
C THR A 11 18.45 0.30 25.59
N LYS A 12 19.49 0.39 26.44
CA LYS A 12 20.87 0.67 26.02
C LYS A 12 21.84 -0.49 26.32
N ASP A 13 21.35 -1.53 26.99
CA ASP A 13 22.08 -2.67 27.49
C ASP A 13 21.53 -4.01 26.97
N ASN A 14 21.09 -4.00 25.73
CA ASN A 14 20.54 -5.17 25.03
C ASN A 14 19.39 -5.87 25.78
N GLY A 15 18.54 -5.08 26.45
CA GLY A 15 17.35 -5.57 27.15
C GLY A 15 17.59 -6.04 28.58
N ALA A 16 18.80 -5.85 29.15
CA ALA A 16 19.02 -6.12 30.58
C ALA A 16 18.19 -5.15 31.44
N THR A 17 18.09 -3.89 31.01
CA THR A 17 17.17 -2.90 31.61
C THR A 17 16.32 -2.23 30.54
N TRP A 18 15.07 -1.88 30.89
CA TRP A 18 14.12 -1.19 30.02
C TRP A 18 13.70 0.14 30.63
N THR A 19 13.90 1.22 29.88
CA THR A 19 13.48 2.56 30.27
C THR A 19 12.20 2.91 29.56
N LYS A 20 11.17 3.29 30.31
CA LYS A 20 9.90 3.76 29.75
C LYS A 20 10.12 5.11 29.04
N ILE A 21 9.71 5.19 27.79
CA ILE A 21 9.75 6.39 26.96
C ILE A 21 8.43 7.14 27.00
N GLY A 22 7.31 6.42 26.93
CA GLY A 22 6.00 7.04 26.89
C GLY A 22 4.86 6.07 27.14
N ASP A 23 3.70 6.67 27.41
CA ASP A 23 2.41 6.00 27.44
C ASP A 23 1.66 6.34 26.15
N ILE A 24 1.02 5.35 25.55
CA ILE A 24 0.21 5.51 24.35
C ILE A 24 -1.25 5.24 24.72
N ALA A 25 -2.15 6.11 24.27
CA ALA A 25 -3.59 5.91 24.39
C ALA A 25 -4.25 6.01 23.02
N PHE A 26 -5.21 5.13 22.79
CA PHE A 26 -6.00 5.08 21.56
C PHE A 26 -7.48 5.31 21.88
N SER A 27 -8.19 5.97 20.97
CA SER A 27 -9.64 6.04 21.01
C SER A 27 -10.23 5.62 19.66
N TYR A 28 -11.42 5.04 19.70
CA TYR A 28 -12.08 4.51 18.50
C TYR A 28 -13.55 4.92 18.47
N ASP A 29 -14.12 5.01 17.27
CA ASP A 29 -15.57 5.12 17.12
C ASP A 29 -16.25 3.75 17.30
N THR A 30 -17.57 3.75 17.23
CA THR A 30 -18.38 2.53 17.35
C THR A 30 -18.19 1.52 16.21
N LYS A 31 -17.62 1.96 15.08
CA LYS A 31 -17.28 1.11 13.93
C LYS A 31 -15.85 0.54 14.02
N GLY A 32 -15.06 0.98 15.02
CA GLY A 32 -13.68 0.57 15.21
C GLY A 32 -12.66 1.40 14.43
N ASN A 33 -13.05 2.56 13.88
CA ASN A 33 -12.11 3.49 13.26
C ASN A 33 -11.32 4.23 14.35
N LEU A 34 -10.02 4.40 14.17
CA LEU A 34 -9.15 5.10 15.11
C LEU A 34 -9.45 6.59 15.13
N LEU A 35 -10.02 7.11 16.21
CA LEU A 35 -10.32 8.54 16.37
C LEU A 35 -9.12 9.34 16.86
N SER A 36 -8.30 8.75 17.74
CA SER A 36 -7.08 9.41 18.19
C SER A 36 -6.00 8.43 18.62
N GLN A 37 -4.75 8.87 18.46
CA GLN A 37 -3.57 8.28 19.06
C GLN A 37 -2.84 9.37 19.83
N LYS A 38 -2.64 9.17 21.14
CA LYS A 38 -1.93 10.07 22.03
C LYS A 38 -0.74 9.38 22.63
N GLU A 39 0.46 9.91 22.41
CA GLU A 39 1.67 9.49 23.10
C GLU A 39 2.07 10.56 24.11
N THR A 40 2.33 10.15 25.37
CA THR A 40 2.79 11.03 26.44
C THR A 40 4.20 10.63 26.82
N ASN A 41 5.18 11.50 26.60
CA ASN A 41 6.57 11.26 26.95
C ASN A 41 6.73 11.14 28.48
N ALA A 42 7.32 10.03 28.92
CA ALA A 42 7.43 9.70 30.35
C ALA A 42 8.38 10.62 31.12
N VAL A 43 9.31 11.31 30.46
CA VAL A 43 10.33 12.16 31.10
C VAL A 43 9.88 13.61 31.08
N SER A 44 9.49 14.14 29.92
CA SER A 44 9.12 15.54 29.74
C SER A 44 7.64 15.83 30.01
N GLY A 45 6.79 14.80 30.02
CA GLY A 45 5.34 14.98 30.02
C GLY A 45 4.78 15.51 28.68
N GLY A 46 5.66 15.67 27.68
CA GLY A 46 5.27 16.15 26.36
C GLY A 46 4.26 15.24 25.70
N ILE A 47 3.30 15.82 25.00
CA ILE A 47 2.19 15.10 24.37
C ILE A 47 2.30 15.23 22.85
N ASP A 48 2.27 14.10 22.16
CA ASP A 48 2.08 13.96 20.72
C ASP A 48 0.67 13.39 20.51
N LEU A 49 -0.21 14.15 19.82
CA LEU A 49 -1.61 13.76 19.60
C LEU A 49 -1.96 13.85 18.13
N THR A 50 -2.42 12.74 17.57
CA THR A 50 -3.03 12.70 16.25
C THR A 50 -4.52 12.36 16.38
N GLU A 51 -5.38 13.16 15.75
CA GLU A 51 -6.83 13.00 15.72
C GLU A 51 -7.29 12.74 14.27
N TYR A 52 -8.33 11.93 14.10
CA TYR A 52 -8.89 11.54 12.80
C TYR A 52 -10.40 11.70 12.79
N THR A 53 -10.96 12.00 11.61
CA THR A 53 -12.40 11.94 11.36
C THR A 53 -12.71 11.04 10.18
N TYR A 54 -13.92 10.49 10.15
CA TYR A 54 -14.34 9.53 9.14
C TYR A 54 -15.74 9.88 8.63
N ASP A 55 -16.00 9.51 7.36
CA ASP A 55 -17.34 9.56 6.80
C ASP A 55 -18.19 8.34 7.22
N ALA A 56 -19.41 8.29 6.71
CA ALA A 56 -20.33 7.19 6.99
C ALA A 56 -19.84 5.83 6.43
N GLN A 57 -19.00 5.85 5.42
CA GLN A 57 -18.39 4.66 4.77
C GLN A 57 -17.16 4.17 5.52
N GLY A 58 -16.54 5.00 6.35
CA GLY A 58 -15.32 4.70 7.11
C GLY A 58 -14.05 5.22 6.45
N HIS A 59 -14.15 6.08 5.44
CA HIS A 59 -12.99 6.76 4.87
C HIS A 59 -12.50 7.85 5.81
N ASN A 60 -11.19 7.95 6.00
CA ASN A 60 -10.59 9.04 6.76
C ASN A 60 -10.78 10.37 6.02
N THR A 61 -11.55 11.28 6.59
CA THR A 61 -11.85 12.59 6.00
C THR A 61 -10.97 13.70 6.53
N SER A 62 -10.32 13.52 7.68
CA SER A 62 -9.31 14.48 8.15
C SER A 62 -8.30 13.84 9.10
N SER A 63 -7.12 14.46 9.16
CA SER A 63 -6.12 14.19 10.20
C SER A 63 -5.61 15.52 10.78
N LYS A 64 -5.44 15.56 12.10
CA LYS A 64 -4.91 16.70 12.82
C LYS A 64 -3.82 16.23 13.77
N TRP A 65 -2.66 16.88 13.73
CA TRP A 65 -1.52 16.56 14.58
C TRP A 65 -1.12 17.77 15.40
N THR A 66 -0.94 17.54 16.71
CA THR A 66 -0.48 18.55 17.67
C THR A 66 0.65 17.98 18.51
N ILE A 67 1.60 18.82 18.90
CA ILE A 67 2.67 18.51 19.86
C ILE A 67 2.57 19.50 21.01
N ASN A 68 2.35 19.02 22.23
CA ASN A 68 2.12 19.85 23.42
C ASN A 68 1.05 20.93 23.19
N ASP A 69 -0.08 20.53 22.63
CA ASP A 69 -1.19 21.41 22.22
C ASP A 69 -0.82 22.45 21.14
N THR A 70 0.44 22.45 20.68
CA THR A 70 0.86 23.30 19.55
C THR A 70 0.43 22.63 18.26
N PRO A 71 -0.38 23.29 17.42
CA PRO A 71 -0.83 22.77 16.14
C PRO A 71 0.34 22.58 15.17
N TYR A 72 0.44 21.39 14.56
CA TYR A 72 1.52 21.03 13.65
C TYR A 72 1.03 20.82 12.22
N SER A 73 -0.03 20.05 12.04
CA SER A 73 -0.66 19.86 10.74
C SER A 73 -2.16 19.58 10.86
N TYR A 74 -2.91 20.05 9.88
CA TYR A 74 -4.29 19.67 9.65
C TYR A 74 -4.48 19.43 8.16
N ASN A 75 -5.07 18.28 7.81
CA ASN A 75 -5.34 17.88 6.44
C ASN A 75 -6.78 17.39 6.35
N GLU A 76 -7.42 17.68 5.22
CA GLU A 76 -8.72 17.11 4.82
C GLU A 76 -8.54 16.28 3.55
N TYR A 77 -9.37 15.24 3.37
CA TYR A 77 -9.31 14.31 2.26
C TYR A 77 -10.67 14.17 1.58
N PHE A 78 -10.68 13.98 0.27
CA PHE A 78 -11.89 13.90 -0.54
C PHE A 78 -12.06 12.53 -1.18
N TYR A 79 -13.29 12.01 -1.15
CA TYR A 79 -13.72 10.75 -1.75
C TYR A 79 -14.97 11.01 -2.60
N ASP A 80 -14.84 11.89 -3.59
CA ASP A 80 -15.96 12.47 -4.33
C ASP A 80 -16.11 11.93 -5.77
N ASP A 81 -15.38 10.88 -6.16
CA ASP A 81 -15.65 10.19 -7.42
C ASP A 81 -16.92 9.33 -7.30
N PRO A 82 -17.88 9.46 -8.24
CA PRO A 82 -19.16 8.78 -8.14
C PRO A 82 -19.07 7.27 -8.30
N ILE A 83 -18.00 6.74 -8.90
CA ILE A 83 -17.77 5.31 -9.18
C ILE A 83 -16.72 4.74 -8.22
N LEU A 84 -15.60 5.41 -8.07
CA LEU A 84 -14.46 4.98 -7.27
C LEU A 84 -14.54 5.60 -5.86
N LYS A 85 -15.60 5.24 -5.15
CA LYS A 85 -15.94 5.86 -3.85
C LYS A 85 -14.89 5.69 -2.77
N ASP A 86 -14.10 4.60 -2.84
CA ASP A 86 -13.05 4.31 -1.85
C ASP A 86 -11.69 4.92 -2.23
N LEU A 87 -11.60 5.61 -3.38
CA LEU A 87 -10.38 6.25 -3.83
C LEU A 87 -10.30 7.69 -3.31
N CYS A 88 -9.23 8.02 -2.58
CA CYS A 88 -8.94 9.39 -2.19
C CYS A 88 -8.64 10.24 -3.42
N MET A 89 -9.51 11.21 -3.70
CA MET A 89 -9.44 12.09 -4.88
C MET A 89 -8.57 13.32 -4.65
N GLY A 90 -8.08 13.54 -3.44
CA GLY A 90 -7.21 14.66 -3.12
C GLY A 90 -7.35 15.14 -1.69
N GLY A 91 -6.66 16.23 -1.37
CA GLY A 91 -6.68 16.77 -0.03
C GLY A 91 -6.33 18.25 0.05
N LEU A 92 -6.72 18.86 1.16
CA LEU A 92 -6.34 20.21 1.57
C LEU A 92 -5.38 20.12 2.75
N SER A 93 -4.43 21.03 2.82
CA SER A 93 -3.67 21.32 4.04
C SER A 93 -3.97 22.74 4.52
N TYR A 94 -3.94 22.92 5.82
CA TYR A 94 -4.27 24.17 6.49
C TYR A 94 -3.04 24.72 7.19
N SER A 95 -2.95 26.06 7.26
CA SER A 95 -2.03 26.78 8.13
C SER A 95 -2.73 27.10 9.44
N TYR A 96 -2.00 27.07 10.56
CA TYR A 96 -2.54 27.51 11.84
C TYR A 96 -2.24 28.98 12.07
N ASP A 97 -3.26 29.74 12.46
CA ASP A 97 -3.13 31.15 12.84
C ASP A 97 -3.11 31.27 14.38
N GLU A 98 -1.95 31.60 14.92
CA GLU A 98 -1.71 31.73 16.34
C GLU A 98 -2.55 32.86 16.99
N ALA A 99 -2.87 33.92 16.25
CA ALA A 99 -3.64 35.06 16.79
C ALA A 99 -5.11 34.70 16.97
N THR A 100 -5.71 34.02 16.01
CA THR A 100 -7.11 33.63 16.05
C THR A 100 -7.36 32.23 16.62
N LYS A 101 -6.27 31.44 16.84
CA LYS A 101 -6.32 30.04 17.26
C LYS A 101 -7.16 29.16 16.32
N LYS A 102 -7.08 29.42 15.02
CA LYS A 102 -7.85 28.70 13.99
C LYS A 102 -6.95 28.15 12.87
N TRP A 103 -7.40 27.07 12.28
CA TRP A 103 -6.87 26.57 10.99
C TRP A 103 -7.46 27.44 9.88
N ILE A 104 -6.59 28.02 9.06
CA ILE A 104 -6.94 28.97 8.01
C ILE A 104 -6.19 28.64 6.71
N ASN A 105 -6.55 29.35 5.63
CA ASN A 105 -5.87 29.30 4.33
C ASN A 105 -5.71 27.86 3.81
N PRO A 106 -6.84 27.12 3.58
CA PRO A 106 -6.77 25.81 2.98
C PRO A 106 -6.03 25.87 1.64
N LYS A 107 -5.01 25.04 1.50
CA LYS A 107 -4.25 24.88 0.24
C LYS A 107 -4.50 23.49 -0.28
N GLU A 108 -4.91 23.40 -1.55
CA GLU A 108 -4.95 22.13 -2.26
C GLU A 108 -3.54 21.56 -2.31
N LYS A 109 -3.37 20.31 -1.85
CA LYS A 109 -2.10 19.58 -1.95
C LYS A 109 -2.03 18.83 -3.26
N ASN A 110 -3.10 18.13 -3.54
CA ASN A 110 -3.25 17.32 -4.74
C ASN A 110 -4.73 17.19 -5.09
N ARG A 111 -4.97 16.94 -6.36
CA ARG A 111 -6.30 16.66 -6.88
C ARG A 111 -6.22 15.65 -8.01
N LEU A 112 -7.00 14.60 -7.91
CA LEU A 112 -7.21 13.62 -8.95
C LEU A 112 -8.60 13.85 -9.57
N SER A 113 -8.72 13.75 -10.87
CA SER A 113 -10.02 13.80 -11.56
C SER A 113 -10.02 12.90 -12.79
N PHE A 114 -11.19 12.42 -13.17
CA PHE A 114 -11.37 11.50 -14.28
C PHE A 114 -12.42 11.99 -15.26
N THR A 115 -12.13 11.82 -16.54
CA THR A 115 -13.13 11.88 -17.62
C THR A 115 -13.43 10.45 -18.06
N ARG A 116 -14.69 10.15 -18.40
CA ARG A 116 -15.12 8.81 -18.77
C ARG A 116 -15.92 8.81 -20.08
N ASN A 117 -15.90 7.67 -20.78
CA ASN A 117 -16.78 7.45 -21.93
C ASN A 117 -18.18 6.94 -21.47
N SER A 118 -19.04 6.67 -22.44
CA SER A 118 -20.41 6.19 -22.19
C SER A 118 -20.48 4.79 -21.55
N GLN A 119 -19.39 4.04 -21.56
CA GLN A 119 -19.23 2.73 -20.89
C GLN A 119 -18.57 2.86 -19.50
N ASN A 120 -18.42 4.08 -18.99
CA ASN A 120 -17.76 4.42 -17.73
C ASN A 120 -16.23 4.14 -17.68
N ASN A 121 -15.60 3.80 -18.80
CA ASN A 121 -14.15 3.65 -18.87
C ASN A 121 -13.46 5.02 -18.85
N ILE A 122 -12.36 5.13 -18.09
CA ILE A 122 -11.63 6.37 -17.91
C ILE A 122 -10.89 6.73 -19.20
N THR A 123 -11.22 7.87 -19.79
CA THR A 123 -10.59 8.40 -21.00
C THR A 123 -9.50 9.42 -20.69
N GLU A 124 -9.58 10.10 -19.54
CA GLU A 124 -8.54 10.99 -19.07
C GLU A 124 -8.40 10.87 -17.56
N VAL A 125 -7.16 10.79 -17.11
CA VAL A 125 -6.76 11.00 -15.71
C VAL A 125 -6.04 12.33 -15.65
N ASN A 126 -6.42 13.19 -14.72
CA ASN A 126 -5.75 14.44 -14.45
C ASN A 126 -5.35 14.46 -12.97
N LYS A 127 -4.04 14.44 -12.71
CA LYS A 127 -3.45 14.55 -11.39
C LYS A 127 -2.76 15.90 -11.28
N LYS A 128 -3.20 16.70 -10.33
CA LYS A 128 -2.61 17.98 -9.98
C LYS A 128 -1.94 17.86 -8.62
N ASP A 129 -0.68 18.18 -8.52
CA ASP A 129 0.08 18.31 -7.28
C ASP A 129 0.51 19.76 -7.09
N ILE A 130 0.47 20.26 -5.86
CA ILE A 130 1.01 21.58 -5.51
C ILE A 130 2.20 21.35 -4.58
N VAL A 131 3.39 21.65 -5.10
CA VAL A 131 4.65 21.51 -4.39
C VAL A 131 4.78 22.60 -3.32
N TYR A 132 5.65 22.38 -2.34
CA TYR A 132 5.82 23.24 -1.16
C TYR A 132 6.11 24.71 -1.50
N ASP A 133 6.83 25.00 -2.58
CA ASP A 133 7.14 26.35 -3.07
C ASP A 133 5.98 27.02 -3.84
N GLY A 134 4.86 26.31 -4.01
CA GLY A 134 3.70 26.76 -4.77
C GLY A 134 3.74 26.40 -6.25
N THR A 135 4.76 25.69 -6.70
CA THR A 135 4.81 25.12 -8.06
C THR A 135 3.64 24.16 -8.24
N ILE A 136 2.97 24.25 -9.37
CA ILE A 136 1.88 23.37 -9.77
C ILE A 136 2.39 22.41 -10.81
N ASP A 137 2.34 21.12 -10.50
CA ASP A 137 2.61 20.04 -11.43
C ASP A 137 1.29 19.37 -11.82
N ILE A 138 1.09 19.17 -13.11
CA ILE A 138 -0.10 18.52 -13.65
C ILE A 138 0.34 17.37 -14.54
N ASP A 139 0.01 16.18 -14.12
CA ASP A 139 0.24 14.99 -14.90
C ASP A 139 -1.07 14.49 -15.48
N LYS A 140 -1.06 14.11 -16.76
CA LYS A 140 -2.23 13.60 -17.44
C LYS A 140 -1.96 12.29 -18.14
N LEU A 141 -2.95 11.43 -18.12
CA LEU A 141 -3.01 10.21 -18.89
C LEU A 141 -4.24 10.26 -19.79
N TYR A 142 -4.06 10.10 -21.08
CA TYR A 142 -5.13 10.02 -22.07
C TYR A 142 -5.24 8.61 -22.58
N ASN A 143 -6.45 8.05 -22.54
CA ASN A 143 -6.77 6.70 -22.98
C ASN A 143 -7.67 6.75 -24.20
N THR A 144 -7.35 5.93 -25.19
CA THR A 144 -8.19 5.72 -26.38
C THR A 144 -8.67 4.27 -26.39
N TYR A 145 -9.96 4.09 -26.63
CA TYR A 145 -10.61 2.79 -26.71
C TYR A 145 -10.99 2.47 -28.15
N ASP A 146 -11.26 1.19 -28.40
CA ASP A 146 -11.82 0.72 -29.66
C ASP A 146 -13.24 1.29 -29.89
N LYS A 147 -13.84 1.00 -31.06
CA LYS A 147 -15.19 1.48 -31.41
C LYS A 147 -16.28 1.03 -30.44
N SER A 148 -16.09 -0.07 -29.73
CA SER A 148 -17.02 -0.54 -28.70
C SER A 148 -16.89 0.25 -27.38
N GLY A 149 -15.81 1.00 -27.20
CA GLY A 149 -15.48 1.74 -26.00
C GLY A 149 -14.98 0.86 -24.85
N THR A 150 -14.68 -0.42 -25.09
CA THR A 150 -14.32 -1.39 -24.04
C THR A 150 -12.85 -1.80 -24.04
N LYS A 151 -12.19 -1.82 -25.21
CA LYS A 151 -10.78 -2.25 -25.30
C LYS A 151 -9.86 -1.04 -25.42
N LEU A 152 -8.96 -0.88 -24.47
CA LEU A 152 -7.93 0.14 -24.54
C LEU A 152 -6.98 -0.15 -25.71
N THR A 153 -6.81 0.81 -26.61
CA THR A 153 -5.95 0.69 -27.78
C THR A 153 -4.71 1.55 -27.70
N ASN A 154 -4.83 2.74 -27.09
CA ASN A 154 -3.71 3.67 -26.94
C ASN A 154 -3.75 4.36 -25.57
N MET A 155 -2.58 4.75 -25.10
CA MET A 155 -2.38 5.60 -23.90
C MET A 155 -1.32 6.64 -24.21
N VAL A 156 -1.50 7.88 -23.73
CA VAL A 156 -0.49 8.94 -23.82
C VAL A 156 -0.35 9.62 -22.47
N THR A 157 0.86 9.80 -21.99
CA THR A 157 1.15 10.57 -20.78
C THR A 157 1.78 11.91 -21.12
N THR A 158 1.39 12.94 -20.37
CA THR A 158 1.99 14.28 -20.41
C THR A 158 2.22 14.78 -19.00
N SER A 159 3.23 15.63 -18.84
CA SER A 159 3.50 16.36 -17.60
C SER A 159 3.59 17.84 -17.86
N TYR A 160 3.14 18.66 -16.93
CA TYR A 160 3.25 20.10 -16.94
C TYR A 160 3.78 20.57 -15.60
N SER A 161 4.73 21.52 -15.60
CA SER A 161 5.14 22.19 -14.37
C SER A 161 5.06 23.69 -14.54
N SER A 162 4.45 24.39 -13.58
CA SER A 162 4.36 25.86 -13.60
C SER A 162 5.71 26.54 -13.42
N SER A 163 6.74 25.82 -12.97
CA SER A 163 8.09 26.34 -12.82
C SER A 163 8.74 26.71 -14.18
N ASN A 164 8.36 26.00 -15.24
CA ASN A 164 8.85 26.28 -16.60
C ASN A 164 7.74 26.68 -17.58
N GLY A 165 6.48 26.52 -17.19
CA GLY A 165 5.32 26.91 -18.01
C GLY A 165 5.07 26.02 -19.24
N GLU A 166 5.74 24.86 -19.32
CA GLU A 166 5.70 24.01 -20.50
C GLU A 166 5.01 22.67 -20.21
N THR A 167 4.20 22.22 -21.18
CA THR A 167 3.70 20.84 -21.21
C THR A 167 4.71 19.97 -21.94
N ARG A 168 5.08 18.85 -21.32
CA ARG A 168 5.99 17.84 -21.89
C ARG A 168 5.24 16.56 -22.13
N TYR A 169 5.46 15.97 -23.29
CA TYR A 169 5.05 14.62 -23.60
C TYR A 169 6.08 13.63 -23.05
N ASP A 170 5.63 12.49 -22.53
CA ASP A 170 6.52 11.48 -21.98
C ASP A 170 6.43 10.17 -22.77
N LYS A 171 5.33 9.44 -22.66
CA LYS A 171 5.17 8.12 -23.25
C LYS A 171 3.86 7.99 -24.01
N LYS A 172 3.88 7.15 -25.04
CA LYS A 172 2.70 6.69 -25.76
C LYS A 172 2.76 5.19 -25.93
N ALA A 173 1.81 4.47 -25.33
CA ALA A 173 1.56 3.07 -25.66
C ALA A 173 0.49 3.00 -26.76
N PHE A 174 0.68 2.14 -27.77
CA PHE A 174 -0.25 2.02 -28.89
C PHE A 174 -0.19 0.62 -29.52
N ASP A 175 -1.15 0.35 -30.39
CA ASP A 175 -1.34 -0.97 -31.01
C ASP A 175 -1.42 -2.08 -29.96
N LEU A 176 -2.11 -1.78 -28.84
CA LEU A 176 -2.29 -2.73 -27.75
C LEU A 176 -3.23 -3.85 -28.19
N VAL A 177 -2.72 -5.07 -28.18
CA VAL A 177 -3.45 -6.29 -28.51
C VAL A 177 -3.63 -7.12 -27.24
N TRP A 178 -4.85 -7.47 -26.93
CA TRP A 178 -5.22 -8.18 -25.71
C TRP A 178 -5.65 -9.62 -25.99
N TYR A 179 -5.22 -10.56 -25.16
CA TYR A 179 -5.86 -11.87 -25.07
C TYR A 179 -7.24 -11.74 -24.42
N LYS A 180 -7.30 -10.95 -23.34
CA LYS A 180 -8.49 -10.68 -22.55
C LYS A 180 -8.38 -9.26 -21.95
N THR A 181 -9.48 -8.52 -21.87
CA THR A 181 -9.55 -7.26 -21.13
C THR A 181 -10.98 -6.95 -20.71
N ASN A 182 -11.16 -6.37 -19.52
CA ASN A 182 -12.42 -5.82 -19.03
C ASN A 182 -12.55 -4.30 -19.30
N GLY A 183 -11.58 -3.72 -20.01
CA GLY A 183 -11.55 -2.29 -20.36
C GLY A 183 -10.79 -1.41 -19.37
N GLN A 184 -10.56 -1.85 -18.12
CA GLN A 184 -9.75 -1.13 -17.14
C GLN A 184 -8.47 -1.92 -16.89
N VAL A 185 -7.36 -1.44 -17.45
CA VAL A 185 -6.10 -2.20 -17.57
C VAL A 185 -4.96 -1.64 -16.70
N TYR A 186 -5.28 -0.83 -15.72
CA TYR A 186 -4.28 -0.23 -14.84
C TYR A 186 -4.81 -0.12 -13.41
N ASP A 187 -3.93 -0.29 -12.46
CA ASP A 187 -4.19 0.01 -11.05
C ASP A 187 -4.32 1.53 -10.89
N LEU A 188 -5.50 1.99 -10.50
CA LEU A 188 -5.74 3.41 -10.27
C LEU A 188 -4.84 4.01 -9.18
N ASN A 189 -4.42 3.22 -8.21
CA ASN A 189 -3.44 3.66 -7.21
C ASN A 189 -2.06 3.89 -7.82
N LYS A 190 -1.69 3.15 -8.87
CA LYS A 190 -0.43 3.33 -9.60
C LYS A 190 -0.54 4.37 -10.70
N VAL A 191 -1.70 4.56 -11.30
CA VAL A 191 -1.97 5.68 -12.22
C VAL A 191 -1.72 7.02 -11.55
N CYS A 192 -1.96 7.12 -10.24
CA CYS A 192 -1.56 8.29 -9.45
C CYS A 192 -0.04 8.55 -9.44
N CYS A 193 0.78 7.55 -9.80
CA CYS A 193 2.22 7.66 -9.97
C CYS A 193 2.65 7.78 -11.44
N LEU A 194 1.69 7.83 -12.40
CA LEU A 194 1.90 7.93 -13.85
C LEU A 194 2.84 6.87 -14.44
N SER A 195 2.94 5.77 -13.78
CA SER A 195 3.59 4.60 -14.33
C SER A 195 2.68 4.02 -15.44
N LEU A 196 3.20 3.92 -16.67
CA LEU A 196 2.58 3.12 -17.75
C LEU A 196 2.73 1.63 -17.49
N GLU A 197 2.76 1.20 -16.25
CA GLU A 197 2.69 -0.19 -15.89
C GLU A 197 1.26 -0.67 -16.15
N LEU A 198 1.10 -1.31 -17.32
CA LEU A 198 -0.10 -2.08 -17.63
C LEU A 198 -0.15 -3.24 -16.66
N GLU A 199 -0.99 -3.15 -15.64
CA GLU A 199 -1.20 -4.27 -14.73
C GLU A 199 -1.98 -5.36 -15.42
N GLU A 200 -1.40 -6.54 -15.40
CA GLU A 200 -2.02 -7.75 -15.86
C GLU A 200 -2.57 -8.49 -14.66
N ASP A 201 -3.88 -8.49 -14.57
CA ASP A 201 -4.64 -9.31 -13.65
C ASP A 201 -5.33 -10.45 -14.39
N ASN A 202 -6.12 -11.25 -13.71
CA ASN A 202 -6.86 -12.36 -14.31
C ASN A 202 -7.88 -11.91 -15.38
N ASP A 203 -8.22 -10.62 -15.43
CA ASP A 203 -9.20 -10.05 -16.34
C ASP A 203 -8.58 -9.26 -17.50
N ASN A 204 -7.29 -8.90 -17.39
CA ASN A 204 -6.57 -8.11 -18.37
C ASN A 204 -5.25 -8.77 -18.76
N LEU A 205 -5.21 -9.47 -19.88
CA LEU A 205 -4.04 -10.18 -20.39
C LEU A 205 -3.58 -9.54 -21.71
N LEU A 206 -2.55 -8.69 -21.64
CA LEU A 206 -1.95 -8.06 -22.80
C LEU A 206 -1.14 -9.08 -23.61
N LYS A 207 -1.33 -9.14 -24.92
CA LYS A 207 -0.54 -9.98 -25.83
C LYS A 207 0.69 -9.28 -26.37
N SER A 208 0.51 -8.07 -26.90
CA SER A 208 1.57 -7.27 -27.48
C SER A 208 1.20 -5.80 -27.55
N GLY A 209 2.18 -4.95 -27.73
CA GLY A 209 2.00 -3.51 -27.92
C GLY A 209 3.32 -2.83 -28.20
N ASN A 210 3.26 -1.54 -28.48
CA ASN A 210 4.42 -0.70 -28.67
C ASN A 210 4.39 0.46 -27.66
N ILE A 211 5.55 0.85 -27.16
CA ILE A 211 5.71 2.00 -26.27
C ILE A 211 6.73 2.95 -26.93
N TYR A 212 6.31 4.18 -27.19
CA TYR A 212 7.18 5.26 -27.65
C TYR A 212 7.53 6.15 -26.47
N ILE A 213 8.81 6.44 -26.28
CA ILE A 213 9.25 7.58 -25.51
C ILE A 213 9.22 8.77 -26.46
N LEU A 214 8.43 9.77 -26.12
CA LEU A 214 8.22 10.94 -26.97
C LEU A 214 9.30 12.00 -26.69
N THR A 215 9.58 12.82 -27.71
CA THR A 215 10.29 14.08 -27.47
C THR A 215 9.43 15.00 -26.60
N PRO A 216 10.01 15.89 -25.77
CA PRO A 216 9.24 16.73 -24.86
C PRO A 216 8.14 17.56 -25.51
N ASP A 217 8.33 17.97 -26.78
CA ASP A 217 7.36 18.69 -27.59
C ASP A 217 6.28 17.81 -28.24
N GLY A 218 6.39 16.49 -28.10
CA GLY A 218 5.46 15.51 -28.64
C GLY A 218 5.55 15.31 -30.16
N THR A 219 6.48 15.98 -30.87
CA THR A 219 6.58 15.95 -32.34
C THR A 219 7.40 14.78 -32.85
N GLY A 220 8.24 14.20 -32.01
CA GLY A 220 9.15 13.11 -32.35
C GLY A 220 9.12 11.97 -31.34
N VAL A 221 9.87 10.92 -31.66
CA VAL A 221 10.07 9.75 -30.83
C VAL A 221 11.55 9.61 -30.53
N SER A 222 11.90 9.57 -29.25
CA SER A 222 13.29 9.40 -28.80
C SER A 222 13.68 7.93 -28.65
N ASN A 223 12.71 7.06 -28.33
CA ASN A 223 12.93 5.61 -28.27
C ASN A 223 11.63 4.85 -28.54
N ILE A 224 11.77 3.62 -29.01
CA ILE A 224 10.68 2.70 -29.31
C ILE A 224 10.95 1.38 -28.58
N TYR A 225 9.94 0.89 -27.89
CA TYR A 225 9.94 -0.44 -27.29
C TYR A 225 8.82 -1.28 -27.90
N THR A 226 9.13 -2.51 -28.26
CA THR A 226 8.15 -3.53 -28.64
C THR A 226 7.96 -4.50 -27.48
N LEU A 227 6.72 -4.71 -27.08
CA LEU A 227 6.36 -5.56 -25.95
C LEU A 227 5.62 -6.80 -26.44
N LYS A 228 6.00 -7.98 -25.93
CA LYS A 228 5.34 -9.27 -26.16
C LYS A 228 5.19 -10.02 -24.86
N ASN A 229 4.04 -10.66 -24.67
CA ASN A 229 3.74 -11.49 -23.51
C ASN A 229 3.33 -12.89 -23.91
N THR A 230 3.75 -13.87 -23.14
CA THR A 230 3.34 -15.28 -23.24
C THR A 230 2.91 -15.76 -21.86
N TYR A 231 1.72 -16.33 -21.73
CA TYR A 231 1.15 -16.80 -20.46
C TYR A 231 1.18 -18.32 -20.36
N ASP A 232 1.39 -18.84 -19.15
CA ASP A 232 1.41 -20.28 -18.87
C ASP A 232 0.02 -20.85 -18.51
N GLY A 233 -1.00 -19.97 -18.39
CA GLY A 233 -2.35 -20.34 -17.99
C GLY A 233 -2.54 -20.62 -16.49
N LYS A 234 -1.49 -20.45 -15.67
CA LYS A 234 -1.47 -20.67 -14.22
C LYS A 234 -1.19 -19.39 -13.41
N GLY A 235 -1.26 -18.23 -14.08
CA GLY A 235 -0.96 -16.92 -13.50
C GLY A 235 0.49 -16.46 -13.71
N GLY A 236 1.32 -17.29 -14.32
CA GLY A 236 2.68 -16.92 -14.73
C GLY A 236 2.74 -16.42 -16.16
N TYR A 237 3.80 -15.68 -16.49
CA TYR A 237 4.05 -15.16 -17.83
C TYR A 237 5.54 -14.94 -18.10
N VAL A 238 5.87 -14.81 -19.39
CA VAL A 238 7.11 -14.22 -19.88
C VAL A 238 6.76 -12.97 -20.66
N ARG A 239 7.33 -11.83 -20.26
CA ARG A 239 7.27 -10.55 -20.97
C ARG A 239 8.64 -10.24 -21.55
N GLU A 240 8.67 -9.86 -22.81
CA GLU A 240 9.86 -9.33 -23.47
C GLU A 240 9.56 -7.93 -23.96
N THR A 241 10.45 -6.98 -23.62
CA THR A 241 10.38 -5.59 -24.06
C THR A 241 11.70 -5.24 -24.72
N GLU A 242 11.69 -5.10 -26.06
CA GLU A 242 12.87 -4.81 -26.83
C GLU A 242 12.89 -3.36 -27.29
N SER A 243 13.97 -2.65 -27.01
CA SER A 243 14.15 -1.27 -27.44
C SER A 243 14.79 -1.20 -28.84
N HIS A 244 14.55 -0.10 -29.54
CA HIS A 244 15.22 0.21 -30.83
C HIS A 244 16.76 0.32 -30.68
N PHE A 245 17.23 0.64 -29.47
CA PHE A 245 18.67 0.68 -29.15
C PHE A 245 19.26 -0.67 -28.74
N LYS A 246 18.60 -1.78 -29.11
CA LYS A 246 19.08 -3.13 -28.90
C LYS A 246 19.25 -3.48 -27.41
N VAL A 247 18.38 -2.99 -26.56
CA VAL A 247 18.24 -3.43 -25.18
C VAL A 247 17.01 -4.31 -25.10
N LEU A 248 17.18 -5.53 -24.59
CA LEU A 248 16.09 -6.46 -24.26
C LEU A 248 15.89 -6.51 -22.75
N GLU A 249 14.67 -6.24 -22.30
CA GLU A 249 14.23 -6.54 -20.96
C GLU A 249 13.32 -7.77 -20.98
N ARG A 250 13.62 -8.76 -20.17
CA ARG A 250 12.80 -9.96 -20.01
C ARG A 250 12.33 -10.09 -18.58
N THR A 251 11.03 -10.16 -18.37
CA THR A 251 10.41 -10.50 -17.10
C THR A 251 9.78 -11.87 -17.19
N LYS A 252 10.15 -12.77 -16.30
CA LYS A 252 9.49 -14.06 -16.09
C LYS A 252 8.83 -14.08 -14.72
N LYS A 253 7.52 -14.28 -14.70
CA LYS A 253 6.74 -14.56 -13.50
C LYS A 253 6.38 -16.03 -13.45
N THR A 254 6.57 -16.68 -12.32
CA THR A 254 6.02 -18.02 -12.02
C THR A 254 5.20 -17.95 -10.75
N VAL A 255 4.13 -18.73 -10.68
CA VAL A 255 3.27 -18.83 -9.49
C VAL A 255 3.27 -20.26 -9.03
N SER A 256 3.64 -20.51 -7.77
CA SER A 256 3.61 -21.82 -7.14
C SER A 256 2.22 -22.18 -6.62
N ASP A 257 2.01 -23.44 -6.26
CA ASP A 257 0.69 -23.96 -5.83
C ASP A 257 0.18 -23.27 -4.53
N ASP A 258 1.09 -22.73 -3.71
CA ASP A 258 0.76 -21.95 -2.51
C ASP A 258 0.47 -20.45 -2.79
N GLY A 259 0.48 -20.05 -4.07
CA GLY A 259 0.26 -18.67 -4.51
C GLY A 259 1.49 -17.76 -4.38
N THR A 260 2.67 -18.31 -4.00
CA THR A 260 3.91 -17.53 -4.00
C THR A 260 4.33 -17.18 -5.42
N GLU A 261 4.58 -15.91 -5.65
CA GLU A 261 5.02 -15.39 -6.95
C GLU A 261 6.54 -15.22 -6.96
N HIS A 262 7.20 -15.71 -8.00
CA HIS A 262 8.63 -15.51 -8.24
C HIS A 262 8.83 -14.78 -9.57
N TYR A 263 9.48 -13.64 -9.50
CA TYR A 263 9.83 -12.80 -10.64
C TYR A 263 11.31 -12.87 -10.91
N ILE A 264 11.68 -13.03 -12.17
CA ILE A 264 13.05 -12.91 -12.68
C ILE A 264 12.99 -11.83 -13.76
N ASN A 265 13.69 -10.71 -13.53
CA ASN A 265 13.87 -9.65 -14.50
C ASN A 265 15.31 -9.66 -14.96
N GLU A 266 15.53 -9.65 -16.26
CA GLU A 266 16.84 -9.67 -16.90
C GLU A 266 16.90 -8.56 -17.94
N SER A 267 18.00 -7.81 -17.96
CA SER A 267 18.26 -6.77 -18.96
C SER A 267 19.53 -7.15 -19.72
N TYR A 268 19.48 -7.06 -21.04
CA TYR A 268 20.54 -7.39 -21.97
C TYR A 268 20.81 -6.20 -22.88
N GLU A 269 22.06 -6.04 -23.31
CA GLU A 269 22.46 -5.08 -24.32
C GLU A 269 23.25 -5.81 -25.40
N ASP A 270 22.82 -5.70 -26.69
CA ASP A 270 23.48 -6.32 -27.85
C ASP A 270 24.74 -5.51 -28.22
N TYR A 271 25.81 -5.72 -27.46
CA TYR A 271 27.09 -5.01 -27.65
C TYR A 271 27.78 -5.32 -28.99
N ASN A 272 27.60 -6.54 -29.49
CA ASN A 272 28.23 -6.99 -30.72
C ASN A 272 27.39 -6.69 -31.97
N SER A 273 26.16 -6.21 -31.79
CA SER A 273 25.23 -5.84 -32.86
C SER A 273 24.85 -6.98 -33.80
N ASP A 274 24.85 -8.22 -33.33
CA ASP A 274 24.51 -9.40 -34.14
C ASP A 274 22.97 -9.69 -34.15
N GLY A 275 22.20 -8.93 -33.37
CA GLY A 275 20.74 -9.08 -33.26
C GLY A 275 20.31 -10.24 -32.35
N THR A 276 21.21 -10.77 -31.55
CA THR A 276 20.91 -11.78 -30.53
C THR A 276 21.28 -11.28 -29.14
N TYR A 277 20.73 -11.90 -28.10
CA TYR A 277 20.99 -11.55 -26.71
C TYR A 277 21.52 -12.82 -26.01
N SER A 278 22.81 -12.85 -25.78
CA SER A 278 23.51 -13.95 -25.16
C SER A 278 23.77 -13.74 -23.67
N SER A 279 24.18 -14.78 -22.95
CA SER A 279 24.42 -14.70 -21.50
C SER A 279 25.58 -13.78 -21.10
N ASN A 280 26.48 -13.46 -22.02
CA ASN A 280 27.58 -12.52 -21.81
C ASN A 280 27.23 -11.07 -22.17
N GLU A 281 25.98 -10.81 -22.58
CA GLU A 281 25.43 -9.50 -22.86
C GLU A 281 24.41 -9.07 -21.80
N ILE A 282 24.28 -9.83 -20.72
CA ILE A 282 23.46 -9.49 -19.58
C ILE A 282 24.11 -8.33 -18.79
N ILE A 283 23.34 -7.28 -18.54
CA ILE A 283 23.79 -6.11 -17.77
C ILE A 283 23.23 -6.09 -16.35
N GLU A 284 22.03 -6.61 -16.17
CA GLU A 284 21.38 -6.72 -14.86
C GLU A 284 20.47 -7.94 -14.80
N LYS A 285 20.41 -8.56 -13.63
CA LYS A 285 19.38 -9.55 -13.27
C LYS A 285 18.79 -9.19 -11.92
N ARG A 286 17.49 -9.28 -11.78
CA ARG A 286 16.78 -9.13 -10.50
C ARG A 286 15.87 -10.31 -10.26
N GLU A 287 15.86 -10.80 -9.05
CA GLU A 287 14.94 -11.83 -8.60
C GLU A 287 14.12 -11.30 -7.42
N THR A 288 12.81 -11.49 -7.44
CA THR A 288 11.89 -11.04 -6.38
C THR A 288 10.93 -12.15 -6.05
N VAL A 289 10.75 -12.43 -4.77
CA VAL A 289 9.72 -13.33 -4.27
C VAL A 289 8.67 -12.53 -3.53
N ILE A 290 7.41 -12.74 -3.89
CA ILE A 290 6.23 -12.10 -3.30
C ILE A 290 5.32 -13.19 -2.74
N LYS A 291 4.90 -13.03 -1.49
CA LYS A 291 3.89 -13.86 -0.83
C LYS A 291 2.62 -13.05 -0.61
N THR A 292 1.49 -13.73 -0.68
CA THR A 292 0.20 -13.13 -0.30
C THR A 292 -0.18 -13.60 1.10
N ILE A 293 -0.24 -12.67 2.05
CA ILE A 293 -0.64 -12.92 3.44
C ILE A 293 -1.84 -12.03 3.75
N ASN A 294 -2.95 -12.61 4.17
CA ASN A 294 -4.20 -11.88 4.45
C ASN A 294 -4.66 -10.95 3.30
N GLY A 295 -4.51 -11.40 2.05
CA GLY A 295 -4.89 -10.64 0.86
C GLY A 295 -3.93 -9.52 0.46
N LYS A 296 -2.85 -9.31 1.22
CA LYS A 296 -1.80 -8.33 0.89
C LYS A 296 -0.63 -9.01 0.22
N ARG A 297 -0.18 -8.46 -0.92
CA ARG A 297 1.04 -8.91 -1.61
C ARG A 297 2.25 -8.26 -0.93
N LEU A 298 3.12 -9.08 -0.36
CA LEU A 298 4.28 -8.67 0.43
C LEU A 298 5.56 -9.27 -0.16
N GLN A 299 6.57 -8.41 -0.35
CA GLN A 299 7.88 -8.85 -0.82
C GLN A 299 8.59 -9.62 0.29
N ASP A 300 8.95 -10.89 0.03
CA ASP A 300 9.65 -11.76 0.98
C ASP A 300 11.17 -11.59 0.86
N TRP A 301 11.69 -11.62 -0.37
CA TRP A 301 13.06 -11.22 -0.64
C TRP A 301 13.26 -10.68 -2.07
N PHE A 302 14.40 -10.02 -2.23
CA PHE A 302 14.87 -9.44 -3.47
C PHE A 302 16.38 -9.66 -3.62
N MET A 303 16.84 -9.99 -4.82
CA MET A 303 18.24 -10.07 -5.17
C MET A 303 18.47 -9.34 -6.49
N SER A 304 19.49 -8.47 -6.55
CA SER A 304 19.93 -7.81 -7.76
C SER A 304 21.37 -8.23 -8.05
N TYR A 305 21.65 -8.55 -9.31
CA TYR A 305 22.96 -8.93 -9.82
C TYR A 305 23.38 -7.90 -10.86
N ASN A 306 24.56 -7.31 -10.70
CA ASN A 306 25.14 -6.42 -11.70
C ASN A 306 26.29 -7.12 -12.39
N TYR A 307 26.43 -6.87 -13.68
CA TYR A 307 27.44 -7.51 -14.53
C TYR A 307 28.40 -6.48 -15.14
N ASN A 308 29.59 -6.94 -15.51
CA ASN A 308 30.52 -6.21 -16.34
C ASN A 308 30.14 -6.40 -17.82
N GLU A 309 30.73 -5.62 -18.72
CA GLU A 309 30.50 -5.72 -20.17
C GLU A 309 30.90 -7.09 -20.77
N ASP A 310 31.75 -7.85 -20.09
CA ASP A 310 32.12 -9.19 -20.46
C ASP A 310 31.20 -10.30 -19.95
N GLY A 311 30.06 -9.89 -19.31
CA GLY A 311 29.09 -10.81 -18.71
C GLY A 311 29.52 -11.42 -17.39
N THR A 312 30.68 -11.06 -16.84
CA THR A 312 31.09 -11.49 -15.51
C THR A 312 30.34 -10.73 -14.42
N GLU A 313 29.93 -11.39 -13.36
CA GLU A 313 29.22 -10.77 -12.27
C GLU A 313 30.12 -9.83 -11.47
N LYS A 314 29.71 -8.57 -11.35
CA LYS A 314 30.41 -7.50 -10.64
C LYS A 314 30.01 -7.42 -9.17
N SER A 315 28.72 -7.50 -8.88
CA SER A 315 28.20 -7.39 -7.52
C SER A 315 26.80 -7.96 -7.39
N ARG A 316 26.42 -8.30 -6.17
CA ARG A 316 25.05 -8.66 -5.79
C ARG A 316 24.56 -7.77 -4.66
N TYR A 317 23.29 -7.46 -4.69
CA TYR A 317 22.57 -6.84 -3.59
C TYR A 317 21.44 -7.75 -3.16
N LYS A 318 21.35 -8.07 -1.88
CA LYS A 318 20.27 -8.87 -1.30
C LYS A 318 19.49 -8.05 -0.30
N LEU A 319 18.16 -8.07 -0.41
CA LEU A 319 17.22 -7.55 0.57
C LEU A 319 16.34 -8.69 1.05
N THR A 320 16.27 -8.90 2.35
CA THR A 320 15.34 -9.82 3.00
C THR A 320 14.29 -9.03 3.75
N SER A 321 13.02 -9.33 3.52
CA SER A 321 11.86 -8.68 4.14
C SER A 321 10.81 -9.75 4.45
N THR A 322 11.07 -10.59 5.47
CA THR A 322 10.16 -11.66 5.86
C THR A 322 9.00 -11.15 6.71
N HIS A 323 7.90 -11.86 6.70
CA HIS A 323 6.67 -11.49 7.39
C HIS A 323 6.13 -12.67 8.19
N ASP A 324 5.42 -12.37 9.28
CA ASP A 324 4.64 -13.34 10.04
C ASP A 324 3.30 -13.65 9.35
N GLU A 325 2.51 -14.55 9.95
CA GLU A 325 1.17 -14.94 9.46
C GLU A 325 0.14 -13.78 9.48
N HIS A 326 0.40 -12.73 10.26
CA HIS A 326 -0.43 -11.52 10.31
C HIS A 326 -0.04 -10.49 9.24
N GLY A 327 1.09 -10.71 8.54
CA GLY A 327 1.63 -9.81 7.53
C GLY A 327 2.51 -8.69 8.11
N ASN A 328 2.94 -8.81 9.37
CA ASN A 328 3.91 -7.90 9.97
C ASN A 328 5.33 -8.31 9.63
N ASN A 329 6.17 -7.33 9.33
CA ASN A 329 7.57 -7.57 8.94
C ASN A 329 8.34 -8.16 10.14
N THR A 330 9.02 -9.29 9.96
CA THR A 330 9.82 -9.95 11.00
C THR A 330 11.33 -9.74 10.81
N ILE A 331 11.78 -9.57 9.57
CA ILE A 331 13.18 -9.29 9.23
C ILE A 331 13.20 -8.26 8.12
N TYR A 332 14.04 -7.24 8.26
CA TYR A 332 14.35 -6.30 7.21
C TYR A 332 15.86 -6.03 7.22
N GLU A 333 16.60 -6.64 6.28
CA GLU A 333 18.05 -6.53 6.22
C GLU A 333 18.55 -6.51 4.77
N ALA A 334 19.62 -5.76 4.49
CA ALA A 334 20.18 -5.64 3.17
C ALA A 334 21.71 -5.78 3.19
N PHE A 335 22.24 -6.47 2.19
CA PHE A 335 23.66 -6.78 2.06
C PHE A 335 24.16 -6.60 0.63
N TRP A 336 25.44 -6.24 0.50
CA TRP A 336 26.20 -6.30 -0.75
C TRP A 336 27.20 -7.47 -0.72
N SER A 337 27.43 -8.05 -1.87
CA SER A 337 28.56 -8.95 -2.13
C SER A 337 29.27 -8.52 -3.42
N PHE A 338 30.61 -8.55 -3.38
CA PHE A 338 31.49 -8.21 -4.51
C PHE A 338 32.34 -9.41 -4.97
N ASP A 339 32.02 -10.60 -4.48
CA ASP A 339 32.73 -11.85 -4.73
C ASP A 339 31.76 -13.01 -5.04
N GLN A 340 30.70 -12.70 -5.77
CA GLN A 340 29.68 -13.64 -6.22
C GLN A 340 28.92 -14.34 -5.07
N GLY A 341 28.71 -13.62 -3.94
CA GLY A 341 27.96 -14.12 -2.80
C GLY A 341 28.76 -14.95 -1.81
N LYS A 342 30.10 -15.01 -1.90
CA LYS A 342 30.95 -15.72 -0.94
C LYS A 342 31.05 -14.95 0.38
N THR A 343 31.17 -13.62 0.31
CA THR A 343 31.15 -12.74 1.48
C THR A 343 30.08 -11.66 1.31
N TRP A 344 29.51 -11.22 2.44
CA TRP A 344 28.43 -10.24 2.46
C TRP A 344 28.79 -9.10 3.43
N VAL A 345 28.63 -7.87 2.97
CA VAL A 345 28.77 -6.67 3.79
C VAL A 345 27.42 -5.99 3.91
N ILE A 346 27.16 -5.44 5.10
CA ILE A 346 25.87 -4.80 5.34
C ILE A 346 25.72 -3.56 4.46
N ALA A 347 24.62 -3.49 3.71
CA ALA A 347 24.27 -2.36 2.87
C ALA A 347 23.39 -1.35 3.62
N ARG A 348 22.54 -1.87 4.51
CA ARG A 348 21.66 -1.10 5.37
C ARG A 348 21.59 -1.79 6.72
N GLN A 349 21.58 -1.00 7.80
CA GLN A 349 21.44 -1.52 9.16
C GLN A 349 20.17 -2.37 9.24
N GLY A 350 20.35 -3.67 9.51
CA GLY A 350 19.28 -4.64 9.59
C GLY A 350 18.42 -4.44 10.84
N GLU A 351 17.16 -4.75 10.74
CA GLU A 351 16.19 -4.75 11.82
C GLU A 351 15.48 -6.09 11.89
N ARG A 352 15.24 -6.57 13.09
CA ARG A 352 14.39 -7.74 13.38
C ARG A 352 13.29 -7.34 14.32
N TYR A 353 12.13 -7.94 14.11
CA TYR A 353 10.93 -7.66 14.88
C TYR A 353 10.37 -8.97 15.40
N THR A 354 10.04 -8.99 16.69
CA THR A 354 9.35 -10.11 17.33
C THR A 354 8.04 -9.61 17.89
N TYR A 355 6.95 -10.29 17.53
CA TYR A 355 5.60 -9.94 17.96
C TYR A 355 5.05 -11.04 18.85
N GLU A 356 4.28 -10.63 19.86
CA GLU A 356 3.48 -11.53 20.68
C GLU A 356 2.00 -11.21 20.43
N TYR A 357 1.20 -12.24 20.28
CA TYR A 357 -0.24 -12.12 20.02
C TYR A 357 -1.05 -12.82 21.09
N ASP A 358 -2.25 -12.33 21.35
CA ASP A 358 -3.24 -13.01 22.14
C ASP A 358 -3.80 -14.21 21.34
N GLU A 359 -3.66 -15.42 21.86
CA GLU A 359 -4.06 -16.66 21.17
C GLU A 359 -5.57 -16.72 20.88
N ALA A 360 -6.40 -16.08 21.69
CA ALA A 360 -7.84 -16.13 21.54
C ALA A 360 -8.37 -15.10 20.54
N THR A 361 -7.71 -13.94 20.42
CA THR A 361 -8.19 -12.80 19.65
C THR A 361 -7.35 -12.50 18.43
N GLY A 362 -6.09 -12.97 18.37
CA GLY A 362 -5.11 -12.64 17.35
C GLY A 362 -4.59 -11.19 17.44
N GLU A 363 -4.91 -10.46 18.51
CA GLU A 363 -4.44 -9.10 18.70
C GLU A 363 -2.98 -9.06 19.17
N MET A 364 -2.20 -8.11 18.69
CA MET A 364 -0.80 -7.94 19.07
C MET A 364 -0.70 -7.45 20.51
N LEU A 365 0.03 -8.18 21.34
CA LEU A 365 0.29 -7.83 22.74
C LEU A 365 1.61 -7.06 22.89
N SER A 366 2.61 -7.40 22.09
CA SER A 366 3.89 -6.70 22.12
C SER A 366 4.58 -6.72 20.75
N ALA A 367 5.46 -5.73 20.55
CA ALA A 367 6.39 -5.65 19.43
C ALA A 367 7.79 -5.28 19.94
N LEU A 368 8.76 -6.15 19.72
CA LEU A 368 10.17 -5.95 20.05
C LEU A 368 10.94 -5.63 18.76
N THR A 369 11.75 -4.57 18.79
CA THR A 369 12.67 -4.23 17.70
C THR A 369 14.10 -4.50 18.13
N GLU A 370 14.83 -5.25 17.32
CA GLU A 370 16.26 -5.47 17.41
C GLU A 370 16.94 -4.83 16.19
N ARG A 371 18.12 -4.23 16.39
CA ARG A 371 18.88 -3.60 15.32
C ARG A 371 20.28 -4.20 15.25
N TYR A 372 20.76 -4.45 14.04
CA TYR A 372 22.10 -4.98 13.83
C TYR A 372 23.17 -3.98 14.28
N ASN A 373 24.07 -4.42 15.15
CA ASN A 373 25.24 -3.67 15.58
C ASN A 373 26.43 -4.10 14.72
N THR A 374 27.01 -3.16 13.97
CA THR A 374 28.14 -3.42 13.06
C THR A 374 29.46 -3.70 13.78
N GLU A 375 29.61 -3.25 15.02
CA GLU A 375 30.82 -3.47 15.83
C GLU A 375 30.81 -4.88 16.44
N THR A 376 29.69 -5.29 17.03
CA THR A 376 29.55 -6.61 17.67
C THR A 376 29.14 -7.70 16.68
N GLN A 377 28.70 -7.33 15.48
CA GLN A 377 28.12 -8.21 14.44
C GLN A 377 26.93 -9.04 14.95
N GLN A 378 26.14 -8.47 15.86
CA GLN A 378 24.98 -9.10 16.46
C GLN A 378 23.75 -8.19 16.40
N TYR A 379 22.55 -8.81 16.47
CA TYR A 379 21.32 -8.07 16.70
C TYR A 379 21.17 -7.72 18.16
N GLU A 380 20.94 -6.46 18.46
CA GLU A 380 20.74 -5.93 19.79
C GLU A 380 19.35 -5.35 19.95
N LYS A 381 18.69 -5.65 21.07
CA LYS A 381 17.40 -5.08 21.42
C LYS A 381 17.49 -3.57 21.54
N ARG A 382 16.51 -2.85 21.01
CA ARG A 382 16.48 -1.37 20.99
C ARG A 382 15.22 -0.79 21.57
N SER A 383 14.05 -1.25 21.14
CA SER A 383 12.76 -0.73 21.59
C SER A 383 11.73 -1.84 21.74
N LYS A 384 10.75 -1.60 22.58
CA LYS A 384 9.64 -2.52 22.82
C LYS A 384 8.37 -1.72 23.05
N TYR A 385 7.31 -2.12 22.34
CA TYR A 385 5.94 -1.69 22.61
C TYR A 385 5.21 -2.82 23.34
N VAL A 386 4.47 -2.48 24.38
CA VAL A 386 3.60 -3.42 25.10
C VAL A 386 2.20 -2.81 25.13
N TYR A 387 1.24 -3.50 24.56
CA TYR A 387 -0.14 -3.07 24.48
C TYR A 387 -0.96 -3.72 25.60
N SER A 388 -1.87 -2.98 26.18
CA SER A 388 -2.74 -3.42 27.25
C SER A 388 -4.15 -2.87 27.07
N GLN A 389 -5.11 -3.51 27.71
CA GLN A 389 -6.54 -3.21 27.60
C GLN A 389 -7.06 -3.30 26.16
N ILE A 390 -7.33 -4.52 25.75
CA ILE A 390 -8.09 -4.80 24.54
C ILE A 390 -9.57 -4.51 24.85
N GLU A 391 -10.15 -3.58 24.09
CA GLU A 391 -11.60 -3.36 24.15
C GLU A 391 -12.27 -4.27 23.12
N ASP A 392 -13.29 -5.01 23.58
CA ASP A 392 -14.33 -5.44 22.64
C ASP A 392 -14.98 -4.13 22.13
N VAL A 393 -14.75 -3.82 20.85
CA VAL A 393 -15.61 -2.85 20.18
C VAL A 393 -16.98 -3.52 20.14
N ALA A 394 -17.77 -3.24 21.16
CA ALA A 394 -19.16 -3.65 21.15
C ALA A 394 -19.73 -3.06 19.87
N THR A 395 -20.10 -3.92 18.93
CA THR A 395 -20.99 -3.51 17.86
C THR A 395 -22.13 -2.79 18.55
N ALA A 396 -22.16 -1.46 18.42
CA ALA A 396 -23.22 -0.67 19.03
C ALA A 396 -24.51 -1.08 18.31
N ILE A 397 -25.21 -2.02 18.92
CA ILE A 397 -26.59 -2.25 18.61
C ILE A 397 -27.28 -1.04 19.22
N ASP A 398 -27.81 -0.15 18.37
CA ASP A 398 -28.58 1.00 18.80
C ASP A 398 -29.50 0.58 19.95
N GLN A 399 -29.31 1.19 21.13
CA GLN A 399 -30.20 0.95 22.24
C GLN A 399 -31.55 1.61 21.92
N PRO A 400 -32.67 0.89 21.88
CA PRO A 400 -33.95 1.53 21.97
C PRO A 400 -33.99 2.21 23.34
N SER A 401 -34.29 3.49 23.36
CA SER A 401 -34.49 4.27 24.61
C SER A 401 -35.41 3.49 25.55
N ALA A 402 -34.92 3.19 26.75
CA ALA A 402 -35.72 2.54 27.79
C ALA A 402 -36.82 3.49 28.27
N ASP A 403 -38.04 3.19 27.88
CA ASP A 403 -39.20 3.64 28.62
C ASP A 403 -39.63 2.50 29.59
N ASN A 404 -40.01 2.86 30.81
CA ASN A 404 -40.20 2.00 31.96
C ASN A 404 -41.25 0.89 31.73
N GLY A 405 -40.82 -0.36 31.70
CA GLY A 405 -41.66 -1.52 31.66
C GLY A 405 -40.90 -2.70 31.05
N GLU A 406 -40.87 -3.86 31.67
CA GLU A 406 -40.14 -5.12 31.37
C GLU A 406 -39.31 -5.08 30.09
N ALA A 407 -38.00 -5.04 30.25
CA ALA A 407 -37.06 -4.81 29.12
C ALA A 407 -37.29 -5.86 28.01
N PRO A 408 -37.62 -5.42 26.77
CA PRO A 408 -37.88 -6.32 25.68
C PRO A 408 -36.66 -7.20 25.38
N THR A 409 -36.89 -8.50 25.25
CA THR A 409 -35.87 -9.45 24.80
C THR A 409 -35.72 -9.26 23.28
N ALA A 410 -34.50 -9.17 22.79
CA ALA A 410 -34.18 -9.11 21.37
C ALA A 410 -33.15 -10.20 21.03
N VAL A 411 -33.42 -10.98 19.99
CA VAL A 411 -32.57 -12.07 19.52
C VAL A 411 -31.94 -11.69 18.20
N TYR A 412 -30.64 -11.92 18.09
CA TYR A 412 -29.84 -11.63 16.88
C TYR A 412 -29.07 -12.90 16.46
N ASN A 413 -28.79 -13.06 15.18
CA ASN A 413 -27.82 -14.05 14.73
C ASN A 413 -26.38 -13.56 14.99
N LEU A 414 -25.36 -14.39 14.69
CA LEU A 414 -23.95 -14.03 14.90
C LEU A 414 -23.45 -12.88 14.01
N GLN A 415 -24.19 -12.53 12.95
CA GLN A 415 -23.92 -11.39 12.07
C GLN A 415 -24.60 -10.11 12.55
N GLY A 416 -25.28 -10.13 13.72
CA GLY A 416 -25.99 -8.99 14.30
C GLY A 416 -27.35 -8.68 13.68
N VAL A 417 -27.89 -9.57 12.84
CA VAL A 417 -29.21 -9.39 12.24
C VAL A 417 -30.29 -9.75 13.29
N TYR A 418 -31.27 -8.87 13.48
CA TYR A 418 -32.41 -9.11 14.38
C TYR A 418 -33.27 -10.25 13.86
N MET A 419 -33.51 -11.24 14.71
CA MET A 419 -34.23 -12.48 14.39
C MET A 419 -35.60 -12.59 15.09
N GLY A 420 -35.93 -11.69 16.04
CA GLY A 420 -37.17 -11.70 16.78
C GLY A 420 -37.00 -11.44 18.26
N ALA A 421 -38.08 -11.51 19.01
CA ALA A 421 -38.09 -11.30 20.46
C ALA A 421 -37.82 -12.59 21.26
N THR A 422 -37.91 -13.80 20.69
CA THR A 422 -37.64 -15.08 21.33
C THR A 422 -36.88 -16.01 20.39
N THR A 423 -36.23 -17.02 20.96
CA THR A 423 -35.56 -18.07 20.18
C THR A 423 -36.47 -19.22 19.76
N ASP A 424 -37.74 -19.25 20.20
CA ASP A 424 -38.60 -20.42 20.14
C ASP A 424 -38.91 -20.92 18.74
N GLN A 425 -39.01 -20.00 17.76
CA GLN A 425 -39.29 -20.32 16.38
C GLN A 425 -38.08 -20.30 15.46
N LEU A 426 -36.87 -20.07 16.00
CA LEU A 426 -35.66 -20.03 15.22
C LEU A 426 -35.07 -21.42 14.99
N PRO A 427 -34.34 -21.69 13.92
CA PRO A 427 -33.63 -22.92 13.69
C PRO A 427 -32.60 -23.22 14.79
N THR A 428 -32.17 -24.50 14.89
CA THR A 428 -31.03 -24.87 15.74
C THR A 428 -29.81 -24.02 15.37
N GLY A 429 -29.17 -23.38 16.34
CA GLY A 429 -28.07 -22.46 16.08
C GLY A 429 -27.62 -21.67 17.30
N ILE A 430 -26.62 -20.80 17.10
CA ILE A 430 -26.11 -19.90 18.13
C ILE A 430 -26.68 -18.51 17.87
N TYR A 431 -27.27 -17.93 18.94
CA TYR A 431 -27.89 -16.61 18.90
C TYR A 431 -27.37 -15.71 20.02
N LEU A 432 -27.42 -14.42 19.80
CA LEU A 432 -27.20 -13.40 20.81
C LEU A 432 -28.55 -12.93 21.35
N VAL A 433 -28.81 -13.14 22.60
CA VAL A 433 -30.07 -12.70 23.28
C VAL A 433 -29.74 -11.50 24.15
N LYS A 434 -30.35 -10.37 23.83
CA LYS A 434 -30.23 -9.13 24.60
C LYS A 434 -31.47 -8.96 25.45
N GLN A 435 -31.28 -8.82 26.77
CA GLN A 435 -32.34 -8.57 27.74
C GLN A 435 -31.86 -7.53 28.77
N GLY A 436 -32.54 -6.41 28.80
CA GLY A 436 -32.11 -5.27 29.60
C GLY A 436 -30.72 -4.78 29.23
N GLY A 437 -29.81 -4.42 29.86
CA GLY A 437 -28.45 -3.98 29.48
C GLY A 437 -27.45 -5.11 29.19
N THR A 438 -27.87 -6.38 29.21
CA THR A 438 -26.99 -7.54 29.08
C THR A 438 -27.26 -8.33 27.80
N THR A 439 -26.19 -8.87 27.21
CA THR A 439 -26.27 -9.75 26.04
C THR A 439 -25.67 -11.11 26.39
N HIS A 440 -26.39 -12.18 26.11
CA HIS A 440 -25.96 -13.55 26.37
C HIS A 440 -25.91 -14.33 25.05
N LYS A 441 -24.91 -15.20 24.92
CA LYS A 441 -24.83 -16.16 23.83
C LYS A 441 -25.66 -17.40 24.20
N VAL A 442 -26.62 -17.74 23.38
CA VAL A 442 -27.54 -18.87 23.61
C VAL A 442 -27.41 -19.87 22.50
N LEU A 443 -27.21 -21.16 22.84
CA LEU A 443 -27.26 -22.27 21.91
C LEU A 443 -28.67 -22.84 21.91
N LYS A 444 -29.42 -22.68 20.84
CA LYS A 444 -30.68 -23.39 20.62
C LYS A 444 -30.38 -24.76 20.02
N ARG A 445 -30.81 -25.80 20.71
CA ARG A 445 -30.71 -27.21 20.30
C ARG A 445 -31.96 -27.69 19.57
#